data_840663c280fd969e1a42a3df183258f1
#
_entry.id   840663c280fd969e1a42a3df183258f1
#
_cell.length_a   1.000
_cell.length_b   1.000
_cell.length_c   1.000
_cell.angle_alpha   90.00
_cell.angle_beta   90.00
_cell.angle_gamma   90.00
#
_symmetry.space_group_name_H-M   'P 1'
#
loop_
_entity.id
_entity.type
_entity.pdbx_description
1 polymer ?
#
loop_
_entity_poly.entity_id
_entity_poly.type
_entity_poly.pdbx_seq_one_letter_code
_entity_poly.pdbx_strand_id
1 'polypeptide(L)'
;MKIREGELMSWDELVLIPAWDLALQVVVRLLLAALFGGVIGYEREMKGKAAGIRTHMLVCVGTTIIIVAARLDGIPIGEMSKVIEGIVAGIGFIGGGVILKLTQEREIRGLTTAASIWTTAAIGIAVGLGQIWIALISMVVVWIILAVIGYFEANVWGMDEDKA
;
A
#
# COMPACT_ATOMS: atom_id res chain seq x y z
N MET A 1 -24.32 -2.98 -28.32
CA MET A 1 -24.78 -2.07 -27.26
C MET A 1 -25.25 -0.78 -27.94
N LYS A 2 -26.59 -0.58 -28.13
CA LYS A 2 -27.13 0.63 -28.75
C LYS A 2 -27.24 1.70 -27.67
N ILE A 3 -26.40 2.70 -27.76
CA ILE A 3 -26.54 3.93 -26.95
C ILE A 3 -27.77 4.65 -27.53
N ARG A 4 -28.84 4.78 -26.74
CA ARG A 4 -29.96 5.67 -27.05
C ARG A 4 -29.49 7.10 -26.89
N GLU A 5 -29.39 7.82 -27.99
CA GLU A 5 -29.13 9.26 -27.96
C GLU A 5 -30.31 9.96 -27.25
N GLY A 6 -30.05 10.60 -26.12
CA GLY A 6 -30.97 11.56 -25.49
C GLY A 6 -31.46 11.27 -24.09
N GLU A 7 -31.13 10.16 -23.43
CA GLU A 7 -31.40 9.98 -22.00
C GLU A 7 -30.20 10.50 -21.19
N LEU A 8 -30.36 11.67 -20.55
CA LEU A 8 -29.46 12.12 -19.50
C LEU A 8 -29.50 11.07 -18.40
N MET A 9 -28.34 10.45 -18.15
CA MET A 9 -28.14 9.47 -17.08
C MET A 9 -28.70 10.06 -15.78
N SER A 10 -29.60 9.32 -15.12
CA SER A 10 -30.18 9.77 -13.84
C SER A 10 -29.11 9.88 -12.78
N TRP A 11 -29.29 10.78 -11.81
CA TRP A 11 -28.34 10.91 -10.69
C TRP A 11 -28.19 9.62 -9.91
N ASP A 12 -29.23 8.78 -9.88
CA ASP A 12 -29.23 7.46 -9.24
C ASP A 12 -28.36 6.44 -9.98
N GLU A 13 -28.16 6.61 -11.30
CA GLU A 13 -27.22 5.81 -12.08
C GLU A 13 -25.77 6.30 -11.98
N LEU A 14 -25.60 7.59 -11.69
CA LEU A 14 -24.29 8.22 -11.50
C LEU A 14 -23.69 7.92 -10.12
N VAL A 15 -24.53 7.74 -9.11
CA VAL A 15 -24.12 7.49 -7.73
C VAL A 15 -24.71 6.17 -7.25
N LEU A 16 -23.96 5.10 -7.48
CA LEU A 16 -24.27 3.80 -6.89
C LEU A 16 -24.05 3.88 -5.38
N ILE A 17 -25.11 4.18 -4.61
CA ILE A 17 -25.07 4.12 -3.15
C ILE A 17 -25.18 2.65 -2.76
N PRO A 18 -24.10 2.03 -2.24
CA PRO A 18 -24.15 0.63 -1.86
C PRO A 18 -25.08 0.41 -0.67
N ALA A 19 -25.61 -0.82 -0.51
CA ALA A 19 -26.30 -1.22 0.69
C ALA A 19 -25.41 -0.95 1.92
N TRP A 20 -26.00 -0.57 3.06
CA TRP A 20 -25.26 -0.13 4.26
C TRP A 20 -24.22 -1.13 4.77
N ASP A 21 -24.49 -2.42 4.64
CA ASP A 21 -23.57 -3.51 4.99
C ASP A 21 -22.31 -3.51 4.11
N LEU A 22 -22.46 -3.24 2.82
CA LEU A 22 -21.35 -3.12 1.89
C LEU A 22 -20.53 -1.86 2.16
N ALA A 23 -21.20 -0.72 2.39
CA ALA A 23 -20.53 0.53 2.75
C ALA A 23 -19.71 0.37 4.04
N LEU A 24 -20.27 -0.29 5.05
CA LEU A 24 -19.57 -0.58 6.31
C LEU A 24 -18.32 -1.46 6.07
N GLN A 25 -18.43 -2.51 5.25
CA GLN A 25 -17.28 -3.36 4.91
C GLN A 25 -16.17 -2.57 4.22
N VAL A 26 -16.49 -1.67 3.31
CA VAL A 26 -15.50 -0.81 2.64
C VAL A 26 -14.82 0.10 3.66
N VAL A 27 -15.60 0.78 4.51
CA VAL A 27 -15.05 1.67 5.56
C VAL A 27 -14.11 0.89 6.48
N VAL A 28 -14.51 -0.28 6.97
CA VAL A 28 -13.67 -1.11 7.84
C VAL A 28 -12.36 -1.50 7.14
N ARG A 29 -12.40 -1.89 5.87
CA ARG A 29 -11.17 -2.21 5.11
C ARG A 29 -10.26 -1.01 4.96
N LEU A 30 -10.79 0.17 4.66
CA LEU A 30 -10.00 1.39 4.53
C LEU A 30 -9.35 1.80 5.85
N LEU A 31 -10.08 1.67 6.97
CA LEU A 31 -9.54 1.94 8.31
C LEU A 31 -8.45 0.94 8.69
N LEU A 32 -8.62 -0.35 8.38
CA LEU A 32 -7.59 -1.37 8.60
C LEU A 32 -6.36 -1.11 7.73
N ALA A 33 -6.53 -0.72 6.46
CA ALA A 33 -5.44 -0.37 5.58
C ALA A 33 -4.66 0.85 6.11
N ALA A 34 -5.37 1.88 6.57
CA ALA A 34 -4.75 3.05 7.19
C ALA A 34 -3.99 2.66 8.47
N LEU A 35 -4.58 1.81 9.33
CA LEU A 35 -3.94 1.33 10.55
C LEU A 35 -2.66 0.53 10.24
N PHE A 36 -2.70 -0.44 9.33
CA PHE A 36 -1.55 -1.27 9.00
C PHE A 36 -0.43 -0.47 8.32
N GLY A 37 -0.78 0.42 7.38
CA GLY A 37 0.17 1.36 6.81
C GLY A 37 0.75 2.32 7.85
N GLY A 38 -0.10 2.79 8.79
CA GLY A 38 0.30 3.67 9.89
C GLY A 38 1.31 3.03 10.84
N VAL A 39 1.13 1.75 11.21
CA VAL A 39 2.06 1.00 12.08
C VAL A 39 3.45 0.90 11.43
N ILE A 40 3.52 0.54 10.16
CA ILE A 40 4.80 0.47 9.43
C ILE A 40 5.40 1.87 9.30
N GLY A 41 4.58 2.85 8.87
CA GLY A 41 5.05 4.22 8.65
C GLY A 41 5.51 4.91 9.93
N TYR A 42 4.91 4.59 11.08
CA TYR A 42 5.34 5.11 12.38
C TYR A 42 6.77 4.68 12.71
N GLU A 43 7.09 3.40 12.53
CA GLU A 43 8.45 2.89 12.72
C GLU A 43 9.46 3.62 11.81
N ARG A 44 9.09 3.85 10.54
CA ARG A 44 9.94 4.54 9.58
C ARG A 44 10.14 6.02 9.90
N GLU A 45 9.09 6.70 10.36
CA GLU A 45 9.15 8.11 10.75
C GLU A 45 10.00 8.31 12.00
N MET A 46 9.88 7.41 13.00
CA MET A 46 10.71 7.45 14.22
C MET A 46 12.20 7.25 13.92
N LYS A 47 12.54 6.55 12.86
CA LYS A 47 13.91 6.36 12.38
C LYS A 47 14.37 7.41 11.37
N GLY A 48 13.61 8.47 11.13
CA GLY A 48 13.95 9.57 10.23
C GLY A 48 14.04 9.17 8.74
N LYS A 49 13.38 8.07 8.34
CA LYS A 49 13.42 7.62 6.93
C LYS A 49 12.54 8.48 6.04
N ALA A 50 12.86 8.55 4.76
CA ALA A 50 12.23 9.46 3.78
C ALA A 50 10.71 9.24 3.63
N ALA A 51 10.21 8.01 3.78
CA ALA A 51 8.79 7.68 3.75
C ALA A 51 8.30 7.36 5.17
N GLY A 52 7.49 8.25 5.75
CA GLY A 52 6.92 8.14 7.09
C GLY A 52 5.46 7.66 7.09
N ILE A 53 4.73 7.99 8.18
CA ILE A 53 3.36 7.56 8.46
C ILE A 53 2.43 7.86 7.28
N ARG A 54 2.41 9.10 6.82
CA ARG A 54 1.48 9.54 5.75
C ARG A 54 1.68 8.74 4.46
N THR A 55 2.93 8.53 4.07
CA THR A 55 3.26 7.80 2.84
C THR A 55 2.76 6.36 2.90
N HIS A 56 3.07 5.64 3.98
CA HIS A 56 2.65 4.24 4.13
C HIS A 56 1.13 4.09 4.28
N MET A 57 0.46 5.00 5.01
CA MET A 57 -1.01 5.01 5.08
C MET A 57 -1.63 5.22 3.71
N LEU A 58 -1.18 6.22 2.95
CA LEU A 58 -1.72 6.52 1.62
C LEU A 58 -1.47 5.40 0.62
N VAL A 59 -0.31 4.76 0.65
CA VAL A 59 0.00 3.61 -0.21
C VAL A 59 -0.92 2.43 0.13
N CYS A 60 -1.07 2.08 1.40
CA CYS A 60 -1.92 0.97 1.83
C CYS A 60 -3.40 1.21 1.50
N VAL A 61 -3.91 2.41 1.80
CA VAL A 61 -5.30 2.81 1.49
C VAL A 61 -5.52 2.87 -0.02
N GLY A 62 -4.61 3.48 -0.77
CA GLY A 62 -4.73 3.60 -2.22
C GLY A 62 -4.80 2.25 -2.93
N THR A 63 -3.94 1.31 -2.57
CA THR A 63 -3.99 -0.04 -3.14
C THR A 63 -5.24 -0.79 -2.73
N THR A 64 -5.72 -0.61 -1.48
CA THR A 64 -6.99 -1.17 -1.01
C THR A 64 -8.17 -0.63 -1.81
N ILE A 65 -8.23 0.69 -2.07
CA ILE A 65 -9.28 1.32 -2.87
C ILE A 65 -9.35 0.70 -4.27
N ILE A 66 -8.21 0.58 -4.96
CA ILE A 66 -8.16 0.03 -6.32
C ILE A 66 -8.71 -1.40 -6.35
N ILE A 67 -8.30 -2.24 -5.42
CA ILE A 67 -8.76 -3.64 -5.33
C ILE A 67 -10.26 -3.71 -4.98
N VAL A 68 -10.73 -2.90 -4.02
CA VAL A 68 -12.15 -2.87 -3.64
C VAL A 68 -13.00 -2.38 -4.80
N ALA A 69 -12.60 -1.31 -5.49
CA ALA A 69 -13.31 -0.80 -6.66
C ALA A 69 -13.40 -1.84 -7.78
N ALA A 70 -12.28 -2.51 -8.10
CA ALA A 70 -12.24 -3.58 -9.10
C ALA A 70 -13.18 -4.74 -8.76
N ARG A 71 -13.31 -5.10 -7.48
CA ARG A 71 -14.23 -6.16 -7.02
C ARG A 71 -15.69 -5.73 -7.10
N LEU A 72 -16.00 -4.48 -6.76
CA LEU A 72 -17.36 -3.93 -6.83
C LEU A 72 -17.84 -3.79 -8.26
N ASP A 73 -16.94 -3.48 -9.20
CA ASP A 73 -17.22 -3.43 -10.64
C ASP A 73 -17.40 -4.82 -11.27
N GLY A 74 -17.29 -5.89 -10.48
CA GLY A 74 -17.52 -7.26 -10.92
C GLY A 74 -16.40 -7.88 -11.72
N ILE A 75 -15.17 -7.35 -11.63
CA ILE A 75 -13.99 -7.94 -12.31
C ILE A 75 -13.82 -9.40 -11.85
N PRO A 76 -13.79 -10.38 -12.77
CA PRO A 76 -13.60 -11.78 -12.43
C PRO A 76 -12.28 -12.01 -11.69
N ILE A 77 -12.25 -12.98 -10.77
CA ILE A 77 -11.04 -13.31 -10.00
C ILE A 77 -9.84 -13.61 -10.91
N GLY A 78 -10.08 -14.26 -12.08
CA GLY A 78 -9.02 -14.55 -13.06
C GLY A 78 -8.41 -13.31 -13.72
N GLU A 79 -9.11 -12.17 -13.73
CA GLU A 79 -8.62 -10.91 -14.28
C GLU A 79 -8.05 -9.96 -13.21
N MET A 80 -8.26 -10.27 -11.95
CA MET A 80 -7.73 -9.49 -10.82
C MET A 80 -6.19 -9.44 -10.84
N SER A 81 -5.53 -10.44 -11.41
CA SER A 81 -4.08 -10.45 -11.61
C SER A 81 -3.59 -9.23 -12.39
N LYS A 82 -4.33 -8.80 -13.43
CA LYS A 82 -3.98 -7.61 -14.23
C LYS A 82 -4.04 -6.32 -13.41
N VAL A 83 -5.02 -6.22 -12.50
CA VAL A 83 -5.14 -5.08 -11.58
C VAL A 83 -3.96 -5.06 -10.62
N ILE A 84 -3.60 -6.22 -10.06
CA ILE A 84 -2.45 -6.37 -9.17
C ILE A 84 -1.15 -6.05 -9.90
N GLU A 85 -0.96 -6.53 -11.12
CA GLU A 85 0.20 -6.20 -11.97
C GLU A 85 0.34 -4.68 -12.17
N GLY A 86 -0.77 -3.99 -12.44
CA GLY A 86 -0.79 -2.53 -12.57
C GLY A 86 -0.38 -1.81 -11.29
N ILE A 87 -0.88 -2.27 -10.13
CA ILE A 87 -0.48 -1.74 -8.82
C ILE A 87 1.01 -1.96 -8.58
N VAL A 88 1.50 -3.18 -8.78
CA VAL A 88 2.90 -3.56 -8.55
C VAL A 88 3.84 -2.72 -9.43
N ALA A 89 3.49 -2.53 -10.71
CA ALA A 89 4.26 -1.67 -11.62
C ALA A 89 4.28 -0.21 -11.17
N GLY A 90 3.11 0.35 -10.77
CA GLY A 90 2.99 1.72 -10.28
C GLY A 90 3.77 1.97 -8.99
N ILE A 91 3.73 1.04 -8.04
CA ILE A 91 4.51 1.12 -6.80
C ILE A 91 6.01 0.96 -7.07
N GLY A 92 6.40 0.17 -8.08
CA GLY A 92 7.79 0.08 -8.53
C GLY A 92 8.35 1.45 -8.95
N PHE A 93 7.55 2.29 -9.61
CA PHE A 93 7.91 3.66 -9.96
C PHE A 93 8.12 4.55 -8.73
N ILE A 94 7.20 4.50 -7.77
CA ILE A 94 7.32 5.26 -6.50
C ILE A 94 8.55 4.81 -5.72
N GLY A 95 8.75 3.48 -5.61
CA GLY A 95 9.92 2.90 -4.93
C GLY A 95 11.23 3.32 -5.59
N GLY A 96 11.30 3.29 -6.93
CA GLY A 96 12.46 3.77 -7.69
C GLY A 96 12.76 5.26 -7.46
N GLY A 97 11.70 6.07 -7.30
CA GLY A 97 11.82 7.50 -7.00
C GLY A 97 12.41 7.83 -5.63
N VAL A 98 12.36 6.89 -4.69
CA VAL A 98 12.91 7.06 -3.32
C VAL A 98 14.39 6.67 -3.25
N ILE A 99 14.89 5.88 -4.22
CA ILE A 99 16.29 5.43 -4.24
C ILE A 99 17.16 6.56 -4.78
N LEU A 100 18.04 7.09 -3.93
CA LEU A 100 18.97 8.17 -4.26
C LEU A 100 20.39 7.62 -4.37
N LYS A 101 21.05 7.98 -5.48
CA LYS A 101 22.47 7.71 -5.67
C LYS A 101 23.27 8.98 -5.40
N LEU A 102 24.05 8.97 -4.32
CA LEU A 102 24.95 10.06 -3.99
C LEU A 102 26.27 9.88 -4.76
N THR A 103 26.44 10.65 -5.83
CA THR A 103 27.56 10.49 -6.77
C THR A 103 28.92 10.76 -6.14
N GLN A 104 29.00 11.65 -5.15
CA GLN A 104 30.25 11.99 -4.47
C GLN A 104 30.74 10.92 -3.49
N GLU A 105 29.79 10.16 -2.88
CA GLU A 105 30.09 9.18 -1.83
C GLU A 105 30.05 7.73 -2.35
N ARG A 106 29.68 7.49 -3.61
CA ARG A 106 29.40 6.16 -4.21
C ARG A 106 28.35 5.36 -3.41
N GLU A 107 27.49 6.04 -2.69
CA GLU A 107 26.50 5.45 -1.80
C GLU A 107 25.10 5.45 -2.45
N ILE A 108 24.36 4.36 -2.23
CA ILE A 108 22.95 4.23 -2.64
C ILE A 108 22.12 4.23 -1.36
N ARG A 109 21.19 5.20 -1.22
CA ARG A 109 20.28 5.30 -0.07
C ARG A 109 18.84 5.04 -0.49
N GLY A 110 18.00 4.64 0.45
CA GLY A 110 16.57 4.49 0.26
C GLY A 110 16.11 3.10 -0.19
N LEU A 111 17.00 2.11 -0.29
CA LEU A 111 16.63 0.74 -0.70
C LEU A 111 15.60 0.12 0.25
N THR A 112 15.83 0.18 1.57
CA THR A 112 14.90 -0.33 2.58
C THR A 112 13.59 0.46 2.58
N THR A 113 13.65 1.78 2.35
CA THR A 113 12.44 2.62 2.23
C THR A 113 11.62 2.22 1.00
N ALA A 114 12.24 2.00 -0.14
CA ALA A 114 11.56 1.52 -1.35
C ALA A 114 10.91 0.14 -1.12
N ALA A 115 11.62 -0.79 -0.48
CA ALA A 115 11.11 -2.11 -0.13
C ALA A 115 9.93 -2.02 0.86
N SER A 116 9.98 -1.12 1.86
CA SER A 116 8.88 -0.92 2.81
C SER A 116 7.63 -0.36 2.15
N ILE A 117 7.75 0.57 1.21
CA ILE A 117 6.63 1.08 0.40
C ILE A 117 6.00 -0.06 -0.42
N TRP A 118 6.83 -0.87 -1.07
CA TRP A 118 6.37 -1.99 -1.90
C TRP A 118 5.62 -3.03 -1.08
N THR A 119 6.15 -3.43 0.07
CA THR A 119 5.48 -4.39 0.98
C THR A 119 4.21 -3.83 1.60
N THR A 120 4.15 -2.52 1.89
CA THR A 120 2.93 -1.85 2.36
C THR A 120 1.83 -1.89 1.30
N ALA A 121 2.17 -1.74 0.02
CA ALA A 121 1.21 -1.89 -1.07
C ALA A 121 0.65 -3.32 -1.14
N ALA A 122 1.51 -4.34 -0.97
CA ALA A 122 1.07 -5.73 -0.93
C ALA A 122 0.10 -6.01 0.24
N ILE A 123 0.34 -5.40 1.42
CA ILE A 123 -0.58 -5.47 2.57
C ILE A 123 -1.93 -4.83 2.20
N GLY A 124 -1.93 -3.68 1.54
CA GLY A 124 -3.16 -3.01 1.08
C GLY A 124 -3.93 -3.85 0.05
N ILE A 125 -3.24 -4.55 -0.86
CA ILE A 125 -3.87 -5.51 -1.78
C ILE A 125 -4.58 -6.62 -0.98
N ALA A 126 -3.93 -7.20 0.01
CA ALA A 126 -4.51 -8.27 0.85
C ALA A 126 -5.75 -7.76 1.61
N VAL A 127 -5.73 -6.55 2.18
CA VAL A 127 -6.89 -5.91 2.81
C VAL A 127 -8.02 -5.72 1.80
N GLY A 128 -7.73 -5.21 0.60
CA GLY A 128 -8.70 -5.01 -0.48
C GLY A 128 -9.36 -6.31 -0.93
N LEU A 129 -8.61 -7.40 -1.00
CA LEU A 129 -9.13 -8.74 -1.28
C LEU A 129 -9.98 -9.31 -0.12
N GLY A 130 -9.97 -8.68 1.05
CA GLY A 130 -10.63 -9.17 2.26
C GLY A 130 -9.85 -10.23 3.03
N GLN A 131 -8.58 -10.44 2.67
CA GLN A 131 -7.68 -11.40 3.33
C GLN A 131 -6.99 -10.76 4.55
N ILE A 132 -7.80 -10.36 5.54
CA ILE A 132 -7.35 -9.55 6.69
C ILE A 132 -6.28 -10.27 7.52
N TRP A 133 -6.37 -11.61 7.68
CA TRP A 133 -5.37 -12.38 8.42
C TRP A 133 -4.01 -12.38 7.72
N ILE A 134 -4.00 -12.48 6.40
CA ILE A 134 -2.76 -12.39 5.61
C ILE A 134 -2.16 -10.99 5.77
N ALA A 135 -2.99 -9.96 5.66
CA ALA A 135 -2.55 -8.57 5.84
C ALA A 135 -1.96 -8.32 7.23
N LEU A 136 -2.62 -8.83 8.30
CA LEU A 136 -2.17 -8.69 9.67
C LEU A 136 -0.83 -9.41 9.91
N ILE A 137 -0.72 -10.66 9.49
CA ILE A 137 0.52 -11.44 9.65
C ILE A 137 1.65 -10.76 8.86
N SER A 138 1.39 -10.33 7.63
CA SER A 138 2.38 -9.65 6.80
C SER A 138 2.83 -8.34 7.44
N MET A 139 1.91 -7.54 7.98
CA MET A 139 2.23 -6.30 8.69
C MET A 139 3.15 -6.57 9.89
N VAL A 140 2.84 -7.59 10.71
CA VAL A 140 3.67 -7.96 11.87
C VAL A 140 5.05 -8.41 11.43
N VAL A 141 5.16 -9.25 10.39
CA VAL A 141 6.45 -9.72 9.87
C VAL A 141 7.28 -8.57 9.33
N VAL A 142 6.68 -7.69 8.53
CA VAL A 142 7.36 -6.50 7.99
C VAL A 142 7.83 -5.58 9.12
N TRP A 143 6.98 -5.35 10.12
CA TRP A 143 7.34 -4.53 11.27
C TRP A 143 8.51 -5.14 12.05
N ILE A 144 8.51 -6.46 12.29
CA ILE A 144 9.63 -7.17 12.94
C ILE A 144 10.92 -6.97 12.13
N ILE A 145 10.87 -7.14 10.82
CA ILE A 145 12.05 -6.95 9.95
C ILE A 145 12.60 -5.52 10.11
N LEU A 146 11.73 -4.52 10.02
CA LEU A 146 12.15 -3.12 10.06
C LEU A 146 12.60 -2.67 11.45
N ALA A 147 11.92 -3.12 12.52
CA ALA A 147 12.21 -2.69 13.88
C ALA A 147 13.34 -3.50 14.52
N VAL A 148 13.25 -4.83 14.49
CA VAL A 148 14.15 -5.72 15.23
C VAL A 148 15.47 -5.90 14.50
N ILE A 149 15.44 -6.20 13.20
CA ILE A 149 16.67 -6.40 12.43
C ILE A 149 17.43 -5.07 12.33
N GLY A 150 16.73 -3.95 12.05
CA GLY A 150 17.36 -2.63 12.04
C GLY A 150 18.02 -2.25 13.37
N TYR A 151 17.40 -2.64 14.51
CA TYR A 151 18.03 -2.44 15.82
C TYR A 151 19.34 -3.25 15.99
N PHE A 152 19.36 -4.50 15.53
CA PHE A 152 20.57 -5.33 15.57
C PHE A 152 21.67 -4.79 14.65
N GLU A 153 21.34 -4.32 13.46
CA GLU A 153 22.29 -3.71 12.51
C GLU A 153 22.97 -2.50 13.12
N ALA A 154 22.19 -1.60 13.73
CA ALA A 154 22.72 -0.38 14.34
C ALA A 154 23.61 -0.69 15.57
N ASN A 155 23.20 -1.62 16.46
CA ASN A 155 23.87 -1.80 17.75
C ASN A 155 24.97 -2.88 17.75
N VAL A 156 24.85 -3.92 16.90
CA VAL A 156 25.78 -5.06 16.92
C VAL A 156 26.87 -4.92 15.86
N TRP A 157 26.54 -4.38 14.69
CA TRP A 157 27.49 -4.28 13.58
C TRP A 157 28.01 -2.86 13.33
N GLY A 158 27.57 -1.86 14.11
CA GLY A 158 28.01 -0.49 13.97
C GLY A 158 27.75 0.11 12.58
N MET A 159 26.88 -0.53 11.81
CA MET A 159 26.47 -0.01 10.52
C MET A 159 25.44 1.09 10.75
N ASP A 160 25.78 2.30 10.34
CA ASP A 160 24.85 3.42 10.33
C ASP A 160 23.62 3.04 9.50
N GLU A 161 22.42 3.09 10.10
CA GLU A 161 21.14 2.84 9.40
C GLU A 161 20.94 3.75 8.16
N ASP A 162 21.72 4.80 8.04
CA ASP A 162 21.74 5.69 6.88
C ASP A 162 22.41 5.08 5.66
N LYS A 163 23.13 3.95 5.82
CA LYS A 163 23.87 3.27 4.75
C LYS A 163 23.14 2.03 4.20
N ALA A 164 21.97 1.65 4.73
CA ALA A 164 21.20 0.49 4.25
C ALA A 164 19.96 0.88 3.43
#